data_3a28fc1e3cac8ff358495c0d4bce51e7
#
_entry.id   3a28fc1e3cac8ff358495c0d4bce51e7
#
_cell.length_a   1.000
_cell.length_b   1.000
_cell.length_c   1.000
_cell.angle_alpha   90.00
_cell.angle_beta   90.00
_cell.angle_gamma   90.00
#
_symmetry.space_group_name_H-M   'P 1'
#
loop_
_entity.id
_entity.type
_entity.pdbx_description
1 polymer ?
#
loop_
_entity_poly.entity_id
_entity_poly.type
_entity_poly.pdbx_seq_one_letter_code
_entity_poly.pdbx_strand_id
1 'polypeptide(L)'
;MRLIPKDEGFFDLFDALAERLTRSASVLNELFSEPTRLEFFAGQIKELEHQADEITHEIMMRLDRSFVTPLDREDIHKLATQLDNVVDLMDGTARRAQMFHLSDRREPAKALTGILIKATELIKEAVHKVRQPQDVARIGREIKKCEEDGDAVYSDAVGALFRGAPDALEGIK
;
A
#
# COMPACT_ATOMS: atom_id res chain seq x y z
N MET A 1 38.93 9.17 -17.18
CA MET A 1 38.33 8.33 -16.10
C MET A 1 36.88 8.10 -16.49
N ARG A 2 36.50 6.91 -16.93
CA ARG A 2 35.11 6.59 -17.31
C ARG A 2 34.34 6.47 -15.98
N LEU A 3 33.53 7.46 -15.65
CA LEU A 3 32.54 7.35 -14.56
C LEU A 3 31.58 6.22 -14.95
N ILE A 4 31.50 5.19 -14.12
CA ILE A 4 30.50 4.14 -14.27
C ILE A 4 29.16 4.83 -14.04
N PRO A 5 28.22 4.84 -15.00
CA PRO A 5 26.92 5.47 -14.78
C PRO A 5 26.25 4.76 -13.62
N LYS A 6 25.69 5.53 -12.67
CA LYS A 6 24.76 4.96 -11.69
C LYS A 6 23.56 4.42 -12.45
N ASP A 7 23.13 3.20 -12.10
CA ASP A 7 21.93 2.63 -12.71
C ASP A 7 20.68 3.34 -12.15
N GLU A 8 20.22 4.35 -12.86
CA GLU A 8 19.03 5.14 -12.48
C GLU A 8 17.73 4.38 -12.65
N GLY A 9 17.70 3.25 -13.35
CA GLY A 9 16.51 2.46 -13.59
C GLY A 9 15.87 1.86 -12.32
N PHE A 10 16.58 1.81 -11.19
CA PHE A 10 15.96 1.48 -9.90
C PHE A 10 14.89 2.49 -9.49
N PHE A 11 15.12 3.76 -9.72
CA PHE A 11 14.17 4.79 -9.34
C PHE A 11 12.89 4.73 -10.18
N ASP A 12 13.01 4.40 -11.46
CA ASP A 12 11.85 4.24 -12.34
C ASP A 12 10.99 3.04 -11.91
N LEU A 13 11.63 1.95 -11.47
CA LEU A 13 10.94 0.78 -10.89
C LEU A 13 10.28 1.12 -9.55
N PHE A 14 10.93 1.89 -8.69
CA PHE A 14 10.31 2.35 -7.44
C PHE A 14 9.13 3.28 -7.67
N ASP A 15 9.22 4.20 -8.62
CA ASP A 15 8.11 5.07 -9.01
C ASP A 15 6.93 4.23 -9.56
N ALA A 16 7.21 3.21 -10.37
CA ALA A 16 6.20 2.28 -10.88
C ALA A 16 5.54 1.46 -9.76
N LEU A 17 6.31 0.96 -8.80
CA LEU A 17 5.80 0.21 -7.65
C LEU A 17 4.93 1.10 -6.74
N ALA A 18 5.35 2.33 -6.46
CA ALA A 18 4.58 3.31 -5.69
C ALA A 18 3.27 3.70 -6.41
N GLU A 19 3.24 3.70 -7.74
CA GLU A 19 2.01 3.90 -8.51
C GLU A 19 1.03 2.73 -8.32
N ARG A 20 1.50 1.46 -8.32
CA ARG A 20 0.65 0.30 -8.05
C ARG A 20 0.09 0.35 -6.64
N LEU A 21 0.93 0.73 -5.66
CA LEU A 21 0.53 0.93 -4.27
C LEU A 21 -0.64 1.93 -4.15
N THR A 22 -0.48 3.12 -4.73
CA THR A 22 -1.51 4.18 -4.69
C THR A 22 -2.79 3.76 -5.40
N ARG A 23 -2.66 3.08 -6.55
CA ARG A 23 -3.81 2.59 -7.30
C ARG A 23 -4.57 1.51 -6.52
N SER A 24 -3.86 0.60 -5.86
CA SER A 24 -4.46 -0.45 -5.03
C SER A 24 -5.26 0.15 -3.86
N ALA A 25 -4.73 1.18 -3.19
CA ALA A 25 -5.44 1.89 -2.13
C ALA A 25 -6.73 2.55 -2.64
N SER A 26 -6.69 3.16 -3.83
CA SER A 26 -7.86 3.78 -4.46
C SER A 26 -8.93 2.73 -4.78
N VAL A 27 -8.57 1.61 -5.39
CA VAL A 27 -9.49 0.52 -5.74
C VAL A 27 -10.07 -0.13 -4.48
N LEU A 28 -9.26 -0.27 -3.41
CA LEU A 28 -9.75 -0.80 -2.13
C LEU A 28 -10.80 0.15 -1.51
N ASN A 29 -10.62 1.46 -1.62
CA ASN A 29 -11.65 2.43 -1.19
C ASN A 29 -12.93 2.34 -2.04
N GLU A 30 -12.82 2.14 -3.35
CA GLU A 30 -13.96 1.89 -4.23
C GLU A 30 -14.70 0.61 -3.83
N LEU A 31 -13.99 -0.46 -3.50
CA LEU A 31 -14.55 -1.73 -3.01
C LEU A 31 -15.44 -1.52 -1.77
N PHE A 32 -14.96 -0.81 -0.77
CA PHE A 32 -15.74 -0.53 0.44
C PHE A 32 -16.83 0.55 0.24
N SER A 33 -16.73 1.36 -0.80
CA SER A 33 -17.75 2.34 -1.17
C SER A 33 -18.90 1.74 -1.97
N GLU A 34 -18.63 0.72 -2.80
CA GLU A 34 -19.58 0.05 -3.68
C GLU A 34 -19.53 -1.48 -3.54
N PRO A 35 -19.92 -2.05 -2.40
CA PRO A 35 -19.79 -3.50 -2.14
C PRO A 35 -20.59 -4.39 -3.11
N THR A 36 -21.56 -3.85 -3.82
CA THR A 36 -22.27 -4.56 -4.91
C THR A 36 -21.37 -4.95 -6.09
N ARG A 37 -20.18 -4.32 -6.21
CA ARG A 37 -19.16 -4.61 -7.23
C ARG A 37 -17.92 -5.27 -6.66
N LEU A 38 -18.04 -5.92 -5.51
CA LEU A 38 -16.96 -6.51 -4.75
C LEU A 38 -16.02 -7.36 -5.60
N GLU A 39 -16.57 -8.31 -6.38
CA GLU A 39 -15.79 -9.21 -7.23
C GLU A 39 -14.96 -8.46 -8.29
N PHE A 40 -15.53 -7.42 -8.87
CA PHE A 40 -14.85 -6.60 -9.87
C PHE A 40 -13.64 -5.86 -9.27
N PHE A 41 -13.84 -5.19 -8.13
CA PHE A 41 -12.73 -4.45 -7.49
C PHE A 41 -11.67 -5.38 -6.89
N ALA A 42 -12.07 -6.50 -6.31
CA ALA A 42 -11.12 -7.49 -5.81
C ALA A 42 -10.25 -8.07 -6.94
N GLY A 43 -10.86 -8.33 -8.11
CA GLY A 43 -10.11 -8.74 -9.31
C GLY A 43 -9.11 -7.67 -9.78
N GLN A 44 -9.46 -6.39 -9.71
CA GLN A 44 -8.54 -5.30 -10.03
C GLN A 44 -7.37 -5.20 -9.04
N ILE A 45 -7.63 -5.37 -7.74
CA ILE A 45 -6.57 -5.34 -6.72
C ILE A 45 -5.62 -6.51 -6.94
N LYS A 46 -6.14 -7.70 -7.24
CA LYS A 46 -5.32 -8.89 -7.53
C LYS A 46 -4.40 -8.67 -8.73
N GLU A 47 -4.90 -8.01 -9.78
CA GLU A 47 -4.07 -7.67 -10.95
C GLU A 47 -2.98 -6.64 -10.60
N LEU A 48 -3.28 -5.67 -9.74
CA LEU A 48 -2.31 -4.69 -9.27
C LEU A 48 -1.24 -5.32 -8.38
N GLU A 49 -1.60 -6.31 -7.56
CA GLU A 49 -0.66 -7.09 -6.76
C GLU A 49 0.29 -7.89 -7.65
N HIS A 50 -0.21 -8.60 -8.66
CA HIS A 50 0.66 -9.28 -9.63
C HIS A 50 1.65 -8.34 -10.31
N GLN A 51 1.19 -7.14 -10.70
CA GLN A 51 2.08 -6.15 -11.30
C GLN A 51 3.12 -5.62 -10.31
N ALA A 52 2.77 -5.46 -9.03
CA ALA A 52 3.70 -5.05 -7.98
C ALA A 52 4.76 -6.14 -7.74
N ASP A 53 4.35 -7.39 -7.66
CA ASP A 53 5.22 -8.58 -7.55
C ASP A 53 6.24 -8.65 -8.70
N GLU A 54 5.79 -8.46 -9.95
CA GLU A 54 6.66 -8.44 -11.12
C GLU A 54 7.70 -7.31 -11.06
N ILE A 55 7.29 -6.11 -10.65
CA ILE A 55 8.20 -4.96 -10.48
C ILE A 55 9.21 -5.25 -9.35
N THR A 56 8.76 -5.78 -8.24
CA THR A 56 9.61 -6.14 -7.10
C THR A 56 10.63 -7.20 -7.52
N HIS A 57 10.20 -8.22 -8.25
CA HIS A 57 11.10 -9.22 -8.81
C HIS A 57 12.14 -8.60 -9.76
N GLU A 58 11.74 -7.66 -10.62
CA GLU A 58 12.67 -6.95 -11.51
C GLU A 58 13.70 -6.13 -10.73
N ILE A 59 13.29 -5.45 -9.64
CA ILE A 59 14.21 -4.75 -8.73
C ILE A 59 15.25 -5.71 -8.16
N MET A 60 14.83 -6.88 -7.65
CA MET A 60 15.74 -7.89 -7.10
C MET A 60 16.70 -8.45 -8.15
N MET A 61 16.20 -8.80 -9.33
CA MET A 61 17.02 -9.28 -10.45
C MET A 61 18.06 -8.22 -10.89
N ARG A 62 17.66 -6.95 -10.94
CA ARG A 62 18.56 -5.84 -11.27
C ARG A 62 19.60 -5.62 -10.19
N LEU A 63 19.20 -5.73 -8.92
CA LEU A 63 20.10 -5.62 -7.78
C LEU A 63 21.21 -6.69 -7.85
N ASP A 64 20.86 -7.94 -8.17
CA ASP A 64 21.83 -9.04 -8.28
C ASP A 64 22.84 -8.85 -9.42
N ARG A 65 22.43 -8.21 -10.51
CA ARG A 65 23.28 -7.96 -11.69
C ARG A 65 24.08 -6.66 -11.60
N SER A 66 23.71 -5.73 -10.72
CA SER A 66 24.34 -4.42 -10.64
C SER A 66 25.58 -4.46 -9.74
N PHE A 67 26.71 -4.01 -10.29
CA PHE A 67 27.95 -3.86 -9.52
C PHE A 67 27.98 -2.56 -8.70
N VAL A 68 27.34 -1.50 -9.20
CA VAL A 68 27.20 -0.19 -8.53
C VAL A 68 25.74 0.20 -8.49
N THR A 69 25.20 0.44 -7.30
CA THR A 69 23.80 0.84 -7.07
C THR A 69 23.69 2.30 -6.63
N PRO A 70 22.56 2.99 -6.92
CA PRO A 70 22.38 4.39 -6.54
C PRO A 70 22.17 4.60 -5.04
N LEU A 71 21.67 3.57 -4.34
CA LEU A 71 21.45 3.49 -2.90
C LEU A 71 22.16 2.25 -2.35
N ASP A 72 22.21 2.13 -1.03
CA ASP A 72 22.67 0.90 -0.39
C ASP A 72 21.81 -0.30 -0.84
N ARG A 73 22.44 -1.44 -1.08
CA ARG A 73 21.76 -2.65 -1.57
C ARG A 73 20.68 -3.17 -0.60
N GLU A 74 20.96 -3.09 0.69
CA GLU A 74 20.02 -3.49 1.73
C GLU A 74 18.81 -2.56 1.77
N ASP A 75 19.04 -1.25 1.57
CA ASP A 75 17.95 -0.26 1.52
C ASP A 75 17.08 -0.44 0.27
N ILE A 76 17.67 -0.73 -0.89
CA ILE A 76 16.92 -1.07 -2.12
C ILE A 76 16.02 -2.28 -1.88
N HIS A 77 16.61 -3.36 -1.35
CA HIS A 77 15.88 -4.59 -1.07
C HIS A 77 14.73 -4.33 -0.08
N LYS A 78 15.03 -3.66 1.03
CA LYS A 78 14.06 -3.36 2.08
C LYS A 78 12.92 -2.49 1.58
N LEU A 79 13.22 -1.44 0.82
CA LEU A 79 12.20 -0.53 0.30
C LEU A 79 11.26 -1.26 -0.66
N ALA A 80 11.80 -2.03 -1.62
CA ALA A 80 10.99 -2.80 -2.56
C ALA A 80 10.07 -3.78 -1.82
N THR A 81 10.63 -4.60 -0.91
CA THR A 81 9.86 -5.58 -0.14
C THR A 81 8.77 -4.92 0.72
N GLN A 82 9.03 -3.76 1.33
CA GLN A 82 8.03 -3.10 2.16
C GLN A 82 6.89 -2.48 1.34
N LEU A 83 7.17 -1.92 0.18
CA LEU A 83 6.12 -1.40 -0.72
C LEU A 83 5.22 -2.53 -1.23
N ASP A 84 5.81 -3.64 -1.62
CA ASP A 84 5.15 -4.85 -2.07
C ASP A 84 4.24 -5.44 -0.98
N ASN A 85 4.76 -5.62 0.24
CA ASN A 85 3.99 -6.11 1.38
C ASN A 85 2.71 -5.29 1.64
N VAL A 86 2.73 -3.98 1.40
CA VAL A 86 1.52 -3.16 1.58
C VAL A 86 0.48 -3.48 0.50
N VAL A 87 0.89 -3.72 -0.74
CA VAL A 87 -0.02 -4.16 -1.82
C VAL A 87 -0.61 -5.52 -1.51
N ASP A 88 0.20 -6.46 -1.03
CA ASP A 88 -0.22 -7.79 -0.57
C ASP A 88 -1.28 -7.73 0.53
N LEU A 89 -1.10 -6.83 1.50
CA LEU A 89 -2.07 -6.63 2.58
C LEU A 89 -3.41 -6.08 2.06
N MET A 90 -3.38 -5.23 1.03
CA MET A 90 -4.59 -4.72 0.38
C MET A 90 -5.31 -5.83 -0.39
N ASP A 91 -4.59 -6.67 -1.15
CA ASP A 91 -5.16 -7.85 -1.80
C ASP A 91 -5.73 -8.84 -0.77
N GLY A 92 -5.00 -9.11 0.29
CA GLY A 92 -5.46 -9.96 1.40
C GLY A 92 -6.74 -9.43 2.06
N THR A 93 -6.89 -8.11 2.13
CA THR A 93 -8.11 -7.45 2.66
C THR A 93 -9.28 -7.60 1.70
N ALA A 94 -9.07 -7.38 0.40
CA ALA A 94 -10.09 -7.58 -0.63
C ALA A 94 -10.57 -9.03 -0.68
N ARG A 95 -9.66 -10.00 -0.62
CA ARG A 95 -10.00 -11.44 -0.56
C ARG A 95 -10.81 -11.79 0.69
N ARG A 96 -10.51 -11.22 1.85
CA ARG A 96 -11.31 -11.42 3.06
C ARG A 96 -12.71 -10.85 2.92
N ALA A 97 -12.85 -9.66 2.32
CA ALA A 97 -14.16 -9.10 2.03
C ALA A 97 -15.01 -10.01 1.12
N GLN A 98 -14.40 -10.63 0.10
CA GLN A 98 -15.04 -11.65 -0.75
C GLN A 98 -15.43 -12.90 0.06
N MET A 99 -14.51 -13.45 0.84
CA MET A 99 -14.73 -14.67 1.64
C MET A 99 -15.87 -14.49 2.66
N PHE A 100 -16.03 -13.28 3.20
CA PHE A 100 -17.10 -12.95 4.13
C PHE A 100 -18.38 -12.48 3.44
N HIS A 101 -18.42 -12.46 2.10
CA HIS A 101 -19.56 -11.98 1.30
C HIS A 101 -20.05 -10.61 1.78
N LEU A 102 -19.11 -9.67 1.90
CA LEU A 102 -19.43 -8.33 2.37
C LEU A 102 -20.40 -7.65 1.39
N SER A 103 -21.62 -7.38 1.85
CA SER A 103 -22.70 -6.79 1.01
C SER A 103 -23.00 -5.35 1.37
N ASP A 104 -22.62 -4.92 2.57
CA ASP A 104 -23.00 -3.62 3.11
C ASP A 104 -21.80 -2.68 3.23
N ARG A 105 -22.08 -1.39 3.10
CA ARG A 105 -21.08 -0.36 3.38
C ARG A 105 -20.69 -0.36 4.85
N ARG A 106 -19.39 -0.31 5.09
CA ARG A 106 -18.81 -0.21 6.43
C ARG A 106 -18.12 1.15 6.53
N GLU A 107 -18.76 2.11 7.17
CA GLU A 107 -18.21 3.47 7.29
C GLU A 107 -16.80 3.51 7.90
N PRO A 108 -16.45 2.69 8.93
CA PRO A 108 -15.08 2.63 9.41
C PRO A 108 -14.08 2.14 8.37
N ALA A 109 -14.43 1.14 7.57
CA ALA A 109 -13.57 0.62 6.51
C ALA A 109 -13.33 1.68 5.42
N LYS A 110 -14.38 2.42 5.06
CA LYS A 110 -14.27 3.55 4.12
C LYS A 110 -13.39 4.67 4.68
N ALA A 111 -13.52 5.00 5.97
CA ALA A 111 -12.67 6.00 6.60
C ALA A 111 -11.20 5.55 6.61
N LEU A 112 -10.91 4.30 6.96
CA LEU A 112 -9.56 3.73 6.96
C LEU A 112 -8.95 3.72 5.56
N THR A 113 -9.70 3.33 4.53
CA THR A 113 -9.20 3.35 3.15
C THR A 113 -8.98 4.77 2.61
N GLY A 114 -9.76 5.75 3.07
CA GLY A 114 -9.49 7.17 2.80
C GLY A 114 -8.17 7.67 3.40
N ILE A 115 -7.85 7.25 4.62
CA ILE A 115 -6.55 7.52 5.25
C ILE A 115 -5.43 6.78 4.51
N LEU A 116 -5.67 5.55 4.08
CA LEU A 116 -4.71 4.74 3.32
C LEU A 116 -4.35 5.40 1.98
N ILE A 117 -5.32 5.94 1.25
CA ILE A 117 -5.05 6.71 0.01
C ILE A 117 -4.09 7.86 0.31
N LYS A 118 -4.35 8.65 1.34
CA LYS A 118 -3.48 9.76 1.72
C LYS A 118 -2.07 9.28 2.09
N ALA A 119 -1.96 8.20 2.86
CA ALA A 119 -0.68 7.62 3.25
C ALA A 119 0.12 7.12 2.03
N THR A 120 -0.53 6.43 1.09
CA THR A 120 0.12 5.91 -0.12
C THR A 120 0.56 7.03 -1.08
N GLU A 121 -0.19 8.13 -1.20
CA GLU A 121 0.25 9.31 -1.95
C GLU A 121 1.49 9.97 -1.31
N LEU A 122 1.56 10.05 0.01
CA LEU A 122 2.75 10.53 0.71
C LEU A 122 3.95 9.60 0.53
N ILE A 123 3.71 8.28 0.54
CA ILE A 123 4.75 7.29 0.24
C ILE A 123 5.27 7.48 -1.20
N LYS A 124 4.39 7.65 -2.17
CA LYS A 124 4.75 7.92 -3.57
C LYS A 124 5.57 9.20 -3.68
N GLU A 125 5.19 10.29 -2.99
CA GLU A 125 5.98 11.52 -2.93
C GLU A 125 7.37 11.27 -2.32
N ALA A 126 7.46 10.51 -1.23
CA ALA A 126 8.73 10.17 -0.58
C ALA A 126 9.64 9.35 -1.48
N VAL A 127 9.09 8.34 -2.17
CA VAL A 127 9.81 7.50 -3.15
C VAL A 127 10.37 8.34 -4.27
N HIS A 128 9.57 9.20 -4.87
CA HIS A 128 10.01 10.11 -5.93
C HIS A 128 11.15 11.05 -5.48
N LYS A 129 11.12 11.48 -4.20
CA LYS A 129 12.13 12.36 -3.60
C LYS A 129 13.36 11.64 -3.03
N VAL A 130 13.42 10.32 -3.06
CA VAL A 130 14.59 9.55 -2.59
C VAL A 130 15.88 9.98 -3.30
N ARG A 131 15.78 10.46 -4.52
CA ARG A 131 16.92 11.06 -5.27
C ARG A 131 17.45 12.34 -4.60
N GLN A 132 16.63 13.05 -3.83
CA GLN A 132 16.93 14.32 -3.14
C GLN A 132 16.31 14.33 -1.74
N PRO A 133 16.96 13.77 -0.73
CA PRO A 133 16.33 13.39 0.54
C PRO A 133 15.97 14.54 1.49
N GLN A 134 16.07 15.82 1.08
CA GLN A 134 15.92 16.97 1.98
C GLN A 134 14.50 17.08 2.61
N ASP A 135 13.45 16.60 1.94
CA ASP A 135 12.06 16.70 2.39
C ASP A 135 11.48 15.40 2.99
N VAL A 136 12.20 14.29 2.91
CA VAL A 136 11.69 12.97 3.30
C VAL A 136 11.28 12.92 4.78
N ALA A 137 12.01 13.62 5.65
CA ALA A 137 11.68 13.67 7.07
C ALA A 137 10.34 14.38 7.37
N ARG A 138 9.96 15.39 6.57
CA ARG A 138 8.63 16.03 6.68
C ARG A 138 7.54 15.05 6.27
N ILE A 139 7.71 14.41 5.12
CA ILE A 139 6.75 13.44 4.60
C ILE A 139 6.58 12.27 5.60
N GLY A 140 7.66 11.78 6.20
CA GLY A 140 7.62 10.75 7.23
C GLY A 140 6.74 11.13 8.43
N ARG A 141 6.77 12.39 8.88
CA ARG A 141 5.87 12.86 9.94
C ARG A 141 4.41 12.88 9.52
N GLU A 142 4.13 13.21 8.27
CA GLU A 142 2.77 13.21 7.73
C GLU A 142 2.23 11.77 7.57
N ILE A 143 3.07 10.81 7.16
CA ILE A 143 2.73 9.38 7.13
C ILE A 143 2.42 8.88 8.55
N LYS A 144 3.26 9.25 9.54
CA LYS A 144 3.00 8.87 10.92
C LYS A 144 1.67 9.44 11.45
N LYS A 145 1.29 10.64 11.04
CA LYS A 145 -0.03 11.18 11.37
C LYS A 145 -1.16 10.36 10.74
N CYS A 146 -0.99 9.85 9.52
CA CYS A 146 -1.97 8.95 8.91
C CYS A 146 -2.10 7.64 9.72
N GLU A 147 -0.99 7.09 10.25
CA GLU A 147 -0.99 5.94 11.15
C GLU A 147 -1.84 6.23 12.41
N GLU A 148 -1.56 7.34 13.10
CA GLU A 148 -2.27 7.77 14.31
C GLU A 148 -3.78 7.99 14.06
N ASP A 149 -4.13 8.64 12.94
CA ASP A 149 -5.53 8.85 12.52
C ASP A 149 -6.21 7.49 12.22
N GLY A 150 -5.50 6.55 11.59
CA GLY A 150 -5.98 5.19 11.32
C GLY A 150 -6.23 4.38 12.58
N ASP A 151 -5.29 4.41 13.52
CA ASP A 151 -5.41 3.74 14.82
C ASP A 151 -6.61 4.24 15.61
N ALA A 152 -6.88 5.55 15.57
CA ALA A 152 -8.05 6.12 16.23
C ALA A 152 -9.36 5.59 15.61
N VAL A 153 -9.48 5.62 14.28
CA VAL A 153 -10.67 5.07 13.57
C VAL A 153 -10.84 3.58 13.85
N TYR A 154 -9.77 2.80 13.83
CA TYR A 154 -9.81 1.37 14.11
C TYR A 154 -10.27 1.09 15.54
N SER A 155 -9.69 1.79 16.53
CA SER A 155 -10.01 1.62 17.95
C SER A 155 -11.48 1.97 18.24
N ASP A 156 -11.98 3.06 17.64
CA ASP A 156 -13.38 3.47 17.79
C ASP A 156 -14.34 2.45 17.15
N ALA A 157 -13.99 1.94 15.96
CA ALA A 157 -14.79 0.93 15.27
C ALA A 157 -14.89 -0.38 16.06
N VAL A 158 -13.75 -0.89 16.53
CA VAL A 158 -13.69 -2.10 17.38
C VAL A 158 -14.46 -1.86 18.68
N GLY A 159 -14.25 -0.72 19.34
CA GLY A 159 -14.97 -0.38 20.56
C GLY A 159 -16.49 -0.29 20.36
N ALA A 160 -16.96 0.16 19.20
CA ALA A 160 -18.38 0.20 18.86
C ALA A 160 -18.98 -1.21 18.70
N LEU A 161 -18.26 -2.17 18.15
CA LEU A 161 -18.68 -3.56 18.01
C LEU A 161 -19.01 -4.17 19.39
N PHE A 162 -18.18 -3.90 20.40
CA PHE A 162 -18.40 -4.44 21.76
C PHE A 162 -19.48 -3.71 22.58
N ARG A 163 -19.85 -2.47 22.20
CA ARG A 163 -20.91 -1.72 22.90
C ARG A 163 -22.33 -2.10 22.46
N GLY A 164 -22.49 -2.64 21.26
CA GLY A 164 -23.79 -2.90 20.64
C GLY A 164 -24.38 -4.30 20.83
N ALA A 165 -23.74 -5.22 21.55
CA ALA A 165 -24.08 -6.64 21.60
C ALA A 165 -24.32 -7.23 20.19
N PRO A 166 -23.35 -7.15 19.29
CA PRO A 166 -23.52 -7.57 17.90
C PRO A 166 -23.74 -9.08 17.82
N ASP A 167 -24.42 -9.51 16.75
CA ASP A 167 -24.35 -10.90 16.32
C ASP A 167 -22.85 -11.29 16.19
N ALA A 168 -22.49 -12.48 16.68
CA ALA A 168 -21.11 -12.97 16.66
C ALA A 168 -20.53 -12.99 15.23
N LEU A 169 -21.36 -13.22 14.20
CA LEU A 169 -20.97 -13.18 12.79
C LEU A 169 -20.60 -11.76 12.32
N GLU A 170 -21.30 -10.73 12.79
CA GLU A 170 -20.98 -9.34 12.46
C GLU A 170 -19.69 -8.86 13.14
N GLY A 171 -19.35 -9.43 14.29
CA GLY A 171 -18.08 -9.14 14.96
C GLY A 171 -16.85 -9.77 14.30
N ILE A 172 -17.05 -10.77 13.43
CA ILE A 172 -15.97 -11.44 12.68
C ILE A 172 -15.71 -10.74 11.35
N LYS A 173 -16.71 -10.14 10.73
CA LYS A 173 -16.63 -9.40 9.46
C LYS A 173 -16.00 -8.03 9.66
#